data_df472d3d5b59fe99c0847d8d49405b46
#
_entry.id   df472d3d5b59fe99c0847d8d49405b46
#
_cell.length_a   1.000
_cell.length_b   1.000
_cell.length_c   1.000
_cell.angle_alpha   90.00
_cell.angle_beta   90.00
_cell.angle_gamma   90.00
#
_symmetry.space_group_name_H-M   'P 1'
#
loop_
_entity.id
_entity.type
_entity.pdbx_description
1 polymer ?
#
loop_
_entity_poly.entity_id
_entity_poly.type
_entity_poly.pdbx_seq_one_letter_code
_entity_poly.pdbx_strand_id
1 'polypeptide(L)'
;MTSLEQVLQKLEGIKVIAPTVPYSSYVPLDLSIHNQELTNYNLTTSVDFENYIENYLKQNKASVAYGGYNETRNLYKRSQVFNNTEQEERNIHIGLDLWTTANTPILAALDGKVHSFQFNNQLGDYGP
;
A
#
# COMPACT_ATOMS: atom_id res chain seq x y z
N MET A 1 11.13 31.46 -5.54
CA MET A 1 11.54 30.07 -5.25
C MET A 1 10.45 29.12 -5.74
N THR A 2 10.83 28.13 -6.53
CA THR A 2 9.91 27.09 -6.98
C THR A 2 9.65 26.14 -5.81
N SER A 3 8.39 25.93 -5.41
CA SER A 3 8.08 24.96 -4.35
C SER A 3 8.44 23.54 -4.79
N LEU A 4 8.71 22.64 -3.83
CA LEU A 4 8.95 21.23 -4.12
C LEU A 4 7.82 20.63 -4.95
N GLU A 5 6.59 20.97 -4.63
CA GLU A 5 5.41 20.52 -5.36
C GLU A 5 5.45 20.92 -6.84
N GLN A 6 5.80 22.19 -7.14
CA GLN A 6 5.94 22.65 -8.53
C GLN A 6 7.07 21.93 -9.29
N VAL A 7 8.13 21.53 -8.58
CA VAL A 7 9.21 20.72 -9.18
C VAL A 7 8.69 19.32 -9.47
N LEU A 8 8.02 18.67 -8.52
CA LEU A 8 7.49 17.33 -8.68
C LEU A 8 6.44 17.23 -9.79
N GLN A 9 5.57 18.25 -9.93
CA GLN A 9 4.56 18.28 -11.00
C GLN A 9 5.14 18.36 -12.43
N LYS A 10 6.38 18.79 -12.57
CA LYS A 10 7.08 18.86 -13.85
C LYS A 10 7.78 17.56 -14.24
N LEU A 11 7.85 16.61 -13.33
CA LEU A 11 8.49 15.32 -13.59
C LEU A 11 7.56 14.45 -14.42
N GLU A 12 8.02 14.01 -15.56
CA GLU A 12 7.30 13.13 -16.46
C GLU A 12 7.88 11.71 -16.42
N GLY A 13 7.05 10.71 -16.71
CA GLY A 13 7.48 9.32 -16.84
C GLY A 13 7.90 8.63 -15.55
N ILE A 14 7.55 9.19 -14.38
CA ILE A 14 7.82 8.56 -13.08
C ILE A 14 7.04 7.26 -12.97
N LYS A 15 7.74 6.17 -12.65
CA LYS A 15 7.16 4.88 -12.30
C LYS A 15 7.85 4.28 -11.10
N VAL A 16 7.08 3.59 -10.26
CA VAL A 16 7.58 2.85 -9.09
C VAL A 16 7.33 1.34 -9.20
N ILE A 17 6.44 0.93 -10.09
CA ILE A 17 6.22 -0.48 -10.47
C ILE A 17 6.78 -0.69 -11.87
N ALA A 18 7.18 -1.91 -12.19
CA ALA A 18 7.79 -2.32 -13.46
C ALA A 18 7.29 -1.52 -14.67
N PRO A 19 8.18 -1.00 -15.53
CA PRO A 19 7.79 -0.10 -16.62
C PRO A 19 6.90 -0.77 -17.68
N THR A 20 6.90 -2.11 -17.71
CA THR A 20 6.04 -2.93 -18.59
C THR A 20 4.58 -2.95 -18.15
N VAL A 21 4.27 -2.51 -16.92
CA VAL A 21 2.90 -2.44 -16.40
C VAL A 21 2.33 -1.05 -16.69
N PRO A 22 1.36 -0.93 -17.63
CA PRO A 22 0.79 0.36 -17.98
C PRO A 22 -0.15 0.88 -16.87
N TYR A 23 -0.27 2.18 -16.73
CA TYR A 23 -1.21 2.79 -15.76
C TYR A 23 -2.68 2.42 -16.03
N SER A 24 -3.02 2.06 -17.25
CA SER A 24 -4.36 1.56 -17.62
C SER A 24 -4.75 0.25 -16.92
N SER A 25 -3.77 -0.49 -16.39
CA SER A 25 -3.98 -1.71 -15.60
C SER A 25 -3.95 -1.47 -14.08
N TYR A 26 -3.94 -0.23 -13.63
CA TYR A 26 -4.05 0.14 -12.23
C TYR A 26 -5.51 0.35 -11.86
N VAL A 27 -5.92 -0.11 -10.67
CA VAL A 27 -7.27 0.01 -10.14
C VAL A 27 -7.23 0.57 -8.73
N PRO A 28 -8.12 1.52 -8.37
CA PRO A 28 -8.21 2.00 -6.99
C PRO A 28 -8.74 0.90 -6.06
N LEU A 29 -8.19 0.82 -4.86
CA LEU A 29 -8.59 -0.12 -3.80
C LEU A 29 -8.89 0.67 -2.52
N ASP A 30 -10.10 0.47 -2.01
CA ASP A 30 -10.54 1.04 -0.74
C ASP A 30 -10.40 -0.01 0.38
N LEU A 31 -9.52 0.24 1.34
CA LEU A 31 -9.35 -0.57 2.55
C LEU A 31 -9.85 0.16 3.80
N SER A 32 -10.65 1.21 3.63
CA SER A 32 -11.21 1.98 4.72
C SER A 32 -12.33 1.24 5.45
N ILE A 33 -12.68 1.77 6.61
CA ILE A 33 -13.84 1.32 7.39
C ILE A 33 -15.18 1.45 6.65
N HIS A 34 -15.22 2.21 5.56
CA HIS A 34 -16.40 2.41 4.73
C HIS A 34 -16.60 1.32 3.68
N ASN A 35 -15.57 0.53 3.40
CA ASN A 35 -15.68 -0.59 2.49
C ASN A 35 -16.37 -1.77 3.17
N GLN A 36 -17.65 -1.94 2.90
CA GLN A 36 -18.47 -3.01 3.49
C GLN A 36 -18.09 -4.41 2.98
N GLU A 37 -17.45 -4.53 1.83
CA GLU A 37 -16.97 -5.82 1.34
C GLU A 37 -15.95 -6.46 2.29
N LEU A 38 -15.15 -5.64 2.99
CA LEU A 38 -14.15 -6.13 3.94
C LEU A 38 -14.77 -6.87 5.14
N THR A 39 -16.04 -6.62 5.44
CA THR A 39 -16.76 -7.32 6.53
C THR A 39 -17.06 -8.79 6.18
N ASN A 40 -17.09 -9.13 4.90
CA ASN A 40 -17.32 -10.48 4.41
C ASN A 40 -16.07 -11.34 4.42
N TYR A 41 -14.91 -10.75 4.69
CA TYR A 41 -13.62 -11.43 4.71
C TYR A 41 -13.03 -11.44 6.12
N ASN A 42 -12.48 -12.58 6.50
CA ASN A 42 -11.67 -12.66 7.71
C ASN A 42 -10.22 -12.28 7.36
N LEU A 43 -9.90 -10.99 7.39
CA LEU A 43 -8.57 -10.47 7.04
C LEU A 43 -7.58 -10.50 8.21
N THR A 44 -7.69 -11.50 9.08
CA THR A 44 -6.85 -11.62 10.28
C THR A 44 -5.47 -12.20 9.98
N THR A 45 -5.31 -12.92 8.91
CA THR A 45 -4.03 -13.48 8.48
C THR A 45 -3.51 -12.80 7.21
N SER A 46 -2.20 -12.84 7.00
CA SER A 46 -1.59 -12.35 5.77
C SER A 46 -2.07 -13.11 4.53
N VAL A 47 -2.32 -14.41 4.67
CA VAL A 47 -2.81 -15.27 3.58
C VAL A 47 -4.23 -14.87 3.16
N ASP A 48 -5.11 -14.60 4.12
CA ASP A 48 -6.48 -14.14 3.82
C ASP A 48 -6.47 -12.80 3.11
N PHE A 49 -5.60 -11.92 3.55
CA PHE A 49 -5.43 -10.60 2.94
C PHE A 49 -4.86 -10.70 1.51
N GLU A 50 -3.84 -11.52 1.31
CA GLU A 50 -3.27 -11.79 -0.01
C GLU A 50 -4.33 -12.33 -0.97
N ASN A 51 -5.10 -13.33 -0.54
CA ASN A 51 -6.20 -13.89 -1.34
C ASN A 51 -7.25 -12.84 -1.72
N TYR A 52 -7.59 -11.95 -0.80
CA TYR A 52 -8.50 -10.84 -1.08
C TYR A 52 -7.97 -9.94 -2.18
N ILE A 53 -6.72 -9.49 -2.07
CA ILE A 53 -6.06 -8.64 -3.07
C ILE A 53 -5.97 -9.33 -4.43
N GLU A 54 -5.55 -10.60 -4.47
CA GLU A 54 -5.47 -11.36 -5.73
C GLU A 54 -6.83 -11.47 -6.42
N ASN A 55 -7.88 -11.78 -5.67
CA ASN A 55 -9.23 -11.86 -6.21
C ASN A 55 -9.72 -10.51 -6.73
N TYR A 56 -9.44 -9.43 -6.00
CA TYR A 56 -9.78 -8.08 -6.41
C TYR A 56 -9.11 -7.69 -7.73
N LEU A 57 -7.82 -7.94 -7.88
CA LEU A 57 -7.07 -7.71 -9.11
C LEU A 57 -7.64 -8.53 -10.28
N LYS A 58 -7.93 -9.81 -10.06
CA LYS A 58 -8.51 -10.69 -11.10
C LYS A 58 -9.88 -10.21 -11.55
N GLN A 59 -10.76 -9.85 -10.63
CA GLN A 59 -12.11 -9.36 -10.93
C GLN A 59 -12.08 -8.05 -11.73
N ASN A 60 -11.13 -7.18 -11.44
CA ASN A 60 -10.96 -5.91 -12.13
C ASN A 60 -10.06 -5.99 -13.37
N LYS A 61 -9.54 -7.18 -13.70
CA LYS A 61 -8.56 -7.38 -14.80
C LYS A 61 -7.39 -6.40 -14.69
N ALA A 62 -6.95 -6.14 -13.47
CA ALA A 62 -5.90 -5.19 -13.15
C ALA A 62 -4.61 -5.91 -12.74
N SER A 63 -3.49 -5.23 -12.91
CA SER A 63 -2.16 -5.71 -12.50
C SER A 63 -1.68 -5.06 -11.21
N VAL A 64 -2.17 -3.86 -10.90
CA VAL A 64 -1.82 -3.11 -9.69
C VAL A 64 -3.09 -2.52 -9.07
N ALA A 65 -3.27 -2.69 -7.78
CA ALA A 65 -4.23 -1.93 -7.00
C ALA A 65 -3.49 -0.83 -6.23
N TYR A 66 -4.13 0.31 -6.05
CA TYR A 66 -3.53 1.45 -5.35
C TYR A 66 -4.53 2.16 -4.45
N GLY A 67 -4.05 2.76 -3.39
CA GLY A 67 -4.88 3.55 -2.48
C GLY A 67 -4.23 3.81 -1.13
N GLY A 68 -5.04 4.15 -0.16
CA GLY A 68 -4.67 4.18 1.24
C GLY A 68 -4.29 5.54 1.82
N TYR A 69 -4.08 6.56 1.00
CA TYR A 69 -3.69 7.86 1.54
C TYR A 69 -4.83 8.50 2.36
N ASN A 70 -4.50 8.90 3.59
CA ASN A 70 -5.45 9.49 4.55
C ASN A 70 -6.70 8.60 4.80
N GLU A 71 -6.49 7.30 4.86
CA GLU A 71 -7.54 6.30 4.94
C GLU A 71 -7.70 5.77 6.37
N THR A 72 -8.90 5.85 6.92
CA THR A 72 -9.21 5.28 8.24
C THR A 72 -9.43 3.78 8.11
N ARG A 73 -8.63 2.98 8.82
CA ARG A 73 -8.61 1.51 8.72
C ARG A 73 -8.83 0.85 10.07
N ASN A 74 -9.53 -0.30 10.06
CA ASN A 74 -9.58 -1.20 11.20
C ASN A 74 -8.47 -2.27 11.19
N LEU A 75 -7.71 -2.37 10.11
CA LEU A 75 -6.68 -3.40 9.93
C LEU A 75 -5.56 -3.32 10.97
N TYR A 76 -5.31 -2.15 11.54
CA TYR A 76 -4.28 -1.96 12.57
C TYR A 76 -4.61 -2.63 13.91
N LYS A 77 -5.87 -2.96 14.18
CA LYS A 77 -6.29 -3.65 15.41
C LYS A 77 -5.66 -5.04 15.58
N ARG A 78 -5.24 -5.66 14.49
CA ARG A 78 -4.57 -6.96 14.49
C ARG A 78 -3.05 -6.89 14.71
N SER A 79 -2.45 -5.70 14.62
CA SER A 79 -1.02 -5.49 14.80
C SER A 79 -0.69 -5.05 16.21
N GLN A 80 0.18 -5.80 16.90
CA GLN A 80 0.69 -5.41 18.22
C GLN A 80 1.69 -4.25 18.16
N VAL A 81 2.29 -4.01 16.99
CA VAL A 81 3.26 -2.92 16.79
C VAL A 81 2.59 -1.55 16.89
N PHE A 82 1.35 -1.44 16.43
CA PHE A 82 0.60 -0.19 16.39
C PHE A 82 -0.43 -0.05 17.52
N ASN A 83 -0.71 -1.12 18.25
CA ASN A 83 -1.66 -1.15 19.37
C ASN A 83 -0.89 -1.09 20.69
N ASN A 84 -0.65 0.10 21.19
CA ASN A 84 -0.11 0.30 22.53
C ASN A 84 -1.24 0.73 23.46
N THR A 85 -1.44 0.01 24.56
CA THR A 85 -2.57 0.17 25.49
C THR A 85 -2.62 1.53 26.19
N GLU A 86 -1.55 2.30 26.11
CA GLU A 86 -1.42 3.63 26.74
C GLU A 86 -1.53 4.80 25.74
N GLN A 87 -1.66 4.53 24.44
CA GLN A 87 -1.77 5.56 23.40
C GLN A 87 -3.05 5.40 22.59
N GLU A 88 -3.52 6.50 22.02
CA GLU A 88 -4.61 6.48 21.05
C GLU A 88 -4.33 5.46 19.95
N GLU A 89 -5.33 4.64 19.65
CA GLU A 89 -5.25 3.62 18.62
C GLU A 89 -4.97 4.26 17.25
N ARG A 90 -3.89 3.86 16.63
CA ARG A 90 -3.57 4.32 15.27
C ARG A 90 -4.52 3.68 14.28
N ASN A 91 -5.32 4.48 13.60
CA ASN A 91 -6.33 4.00 12.67
C ASN A 91 -6.32 4.74 11.33
N ILE A 92 -5.45 5.75 11.15
CA ILE A 92 -5.32 6.51 9.90
C ILE A 92 -4.03 6.10 9.20
N HIS A 93 -4.18 5.58 7.99
CA HIS A 93 -3.07 5.28 7.10
C HIS A 93 -2.70 6.52 6.29
N ILE A 94 -1.44 6.91 6.30
CA ILE A 94 -0.94 8.13 5.66
C ILE A 94 -0.04 7.86 4.45
N GLY A 95 0.20 6.60 4.12
CA GLY A 95 0.98 6.17 2.96
C GLY A 95 0.12 5.94 1.72
N LEU A 96 0.75 5.87 0.56
CA LEU A 96 0.17 5.32 -0.65
C LEU A 96 0.60 3.86 -0.78
N ASP A 97 -0.36 2.96 -0.79
CA ASP A 97 -0.11 1.54 -1.00
C ASP A 97 -0.26 1.17 -2.47
N LEU A 98 0.62 0.30 -2.93
CA LEU A 98 0.56 -0.35 -4.22
C LEU A 98 0.61 -1.86 -4.03
N TRP A 99 -0.40 -2.56 -4.55
CA TRP A 99 -0.57 -4.01 -4.42
C TRP A 99 -0.42 -4.66 -5.78
N THR A 100 0.50 -5.59 -5.89
CA THR A 100 0.78 -6.31 -7.14
C THR A 100 1.32 -7.71 -6.83
N THR A 101 1.50 -8.54 -7.85
CA THR A 101 2.03 -9.90 -7.66
C THR A 101 3.45 -9.89 -7.11
N ALA A 102 3.77 -10.90 -6.31
CA ALA A 102 5.11 -11.11 -5.79
C ALA A 102 6.16 -11.14 -6.93
N ASN A 103 7.37 -10.68 -6.63
CA ASN A 103 8.48 -10.56 -7.57
C ASN A 103 8.30 -9.53 -8.70
N THR A 104 7.27 -8.70 -8.66
CA THR A 104 7.17 -7.55 -9.56
C THR A 104 8.29 -6.55 -9.25
N PRO A 105 9.08 -6.11 -10.25
CA PRO A 105 10.14 -5.12 -10.02
C PRO A 105 9.59 -3.81 -9.48
N ILE A 106 10.25 -3.28 -8.45
CA ILE A 106 9.99 -1.97 -7.88
C ILE A 106 11.10 -1.03 -8.32
N LEU A 107 10.74 0.16 -8.77
CA LEU A 107 11.66 1.15 -9.30
C LEU A 107 11.84 2.31 -8.32
N ALA A 108 13.03 2.86 -8.25
CA ALA A 108 13.24 4.17 -7.66
C ALA A 108 12.58 5.23 -8.56
N ALA A 109 11.71 6.06 -7.99
CA ALA A 109 11.01 7.10 -8.72
C ALA A 109 11.97 8.19 -9.25
N LEU A 110 13.05 8.42 -8.53
CA LEU A 110 14.10 9.40 -8.81
C LEU A 110 15.46 8.80 -8.47
N ASP A 111 16.52 9.39 -9.03
CA ASP A 111 17.89 9.04 -8.65
C ASP A 111 18.12 9.28 -7.17
N GLY A 112 18.79 8.35 -6.52
CA GLY A 112 19.06 8.44 -5.09
C GLY A 112 20.11 7.45 -4.63
N LYS A 113 20.31 7.41 -3.31
CA LYS A 113 21.19 6.46 -2.63
C LYS A 113 20.43 5.81 -1.48
N VAL A 114 20.67 4.52 -1.26
CA VAL A 114 20.15 3.84 -0.06
C VAL A 114 20.81 4.47 1.16
N HIS A 115 20.00 5.04 2.05
CA HIS A 115 20.44 5.60 3.31
C HIS A 115 20.57 4.53 4.38
N SER A 116 19.55 3.72 4.55
CA SER A 116 19.45 2.67 5.55
C SER A 116 18.40 1.63 5.15
N PHE A 117 18.51 0.45 5.72
CA PHE A 117 17.51 -0.60 5.57
C PHE A 117 17.44 -1.46 6.83
N GLN A 118 16.29 -2.06 7.09
CA GLN A 118 16.07 -3.00 8.18
C GLN A 118 14.94 -3.95 7.80
N PHE A 119 15.07 -5.20 8.23
CA PHE A 119 14.00 -6.19 8.12
C PHE A 119 13.15 -6.19 9.39
N ASN A 120 11.91 -5.73 9.28
CA ASN A 120 10.93 -5.66 10.37
C ASN A 120 9.99 -6.85 10.26
N ASN A 121 10.30 -7.94 10.97
CA ASN A 121 9.67 -9.24 10.78
C ASN A 121 8.54 -9.57 11.75
N GLN A 122 8.10 -8.61 12.56
CA GLN A 122 6.95 -8.82 13.45
C GLN A 122 5.64 -8.81 12.66
N LEU A 123 4.66 -9.60 13.11
CA LEU A 123 3.35 -9.63 12.47
C LEU A 123 2.73 -8.23 12.42
N GLY A 124 2.37 -7.79 11.22
CA GLY A 124 1.79 -6.48 10.98
C GLY A 124 2.77 -5.31 10.96
N ASP A 125 4.08 -5.59 11.00
CA ASP A 125 5.13 -4.59 10.79
C ASP A 125 5.47 -4.44 9.30
N TYR A 126 6.42 -3.57 8.98
CA TYR A 126 6.69 -3.13 7.61
C TYR A 126 7.41 -4.16 6.71
N GLY A 127 7.96 -5.24 7.28
CA GLY A 127 8.75 -6.20 6.53
C GLY A 127 10.16 -5.67 6.17
N PRO A 128 10.76 -6.14 5.06
CA PRO A 128 12.07 -5.70 4.61
C PRO A 128 12.12 -4.28 4.10
#